data_20b8d5d869bdfa752a1ce301c7dc9416
#
_entry.id   20b8d5d869bdfa752a1ce301c7dc9416
#
_cell.length_a   1.000
_cell.length_b   1.000
_cell.length_c   1.000
_cell.angle_alpha   90.00
_cell.angle_beta   90.00
_cell.angle_gamma   90.00
#
_symmetry.space_group_name_H-M   'P 1'
#
loop_
_entity.id
_entity.type
_entity.pdbx_description
1 polymer ?
#
loop_
_entity_poly.entity_id
_entity_poly.type
_entity_poly.pdbx_seq_one_letter_code
_entity_poly.pdbx_strand_id
1 'polypeptide(L)'
;MQEKKRGRTHSRWLLPAALVLAGAAWFENFTLSTSTMTAACAALPEAFSGLRIVQISDLHGRRFDAESRYLLELVRLQSPDLIALTGDLADEFTDFSMLPPLLDGLTALAPTFYVTGNHEWVLSREKREALFSMLDAAGVVRLQNEYRLLKKGQASIVLAGVDDPNGPYDQKRPAQLVREIRQSRGRDAYILMLSHRNDELDLWANMGVQTVLCGHGHGGVVRLPFVGAVFGTHLDLFPDYTAGLYR
;
A
#
# COMPACT_ATOMS: atom_id res chain seq x y z
N MET A 1 26.14 12.91 -60.45
CA MET A 1 25.25 13.27 -59.35
C MET A 1 24.56 12.00 -58.93
N GLN A 2 24.98 11.41 -57.82
CA GLN A 2 24.30 10.25 -57.20
C GLN A 2 23.57 10.73 -55.97
N GLU A 3 22.22 10.75 -56.03
CA GLU A 3 21.38 11.02 -54.88
C GLU A 3 21.44 9.84 -53.91
N LYS A 4 21.90 10.11 -52.70
CA LYS A 4 21.92 9.20 -51.58
C LYS A 4 20.48 8.99 -51.09
N LYS A 5 19.84 7.85 -51.45
CA LYS A 5 18.64 7.35 -50.73
C LYS A 5 19.06 6.91 -49.33
N ARG A 6 19.08 7.84 -48.37
CA ARG A 6 19.13 7.59 -46.94
C ARG A 6 17.77 7.94 -46.34
N GLY A 7 17.10 6.98 -45.69
CA GLY A 7 16.05 7.34 -44.76
C GLY A 7 14.73 6.58 -44.79
N ARG A 8 14.71 5.24 -44.99
CA ARG A 8 13.45 4.47 -44.92
C ARG A 8 13.47 3.20 -44.09
N THR A 9 14.57 2.86 -43.42
CA THR A 9 14.67 1.62 -42.65
C THR A 9 14.30 1.75 -41.19
N HIS A 10 14.41 2.91 -40.59
CA HIS A 10 14.08 3.11 -39.15
C HIS A 10 12.57 3.14 -38.88
N SER A 11 11.76 3.60 -39.83
CA SER A 11 10.30 3.72 -39.67
C SER A 11 9.58 2.37 -39.56
N ARG A 12 10.17 1.29 -40.10
CA ARG A 12 9.49 -0.05 -40.10
C ARG A 12 9.47 -0.71 -38.74
N TRP A 13 10.36 -0.33 -37.83
CA TRP A 13 10.43 -0.89 -36.46
C TRP A 13 9.72 -0.04 -35.40
N LEU A 14 9.35 1.20 -35.71
CA LEU A 14 8.68 2.08 -34.76
C LEU A 14 7.27 1.56 -34.36
N LEU A 15 6.50 1.09 -35.34
CA LEU A 15 5.16 0.56 -35.05
C LEU A 15 5.20 -0.73 -34.22
N PRO A 16 6.00 -1.75 -34.57
CA PRO A 16 6.16 -2.94 -33.70
C PRO A 16 6.65 -2.59 -32.29
N ALA A 17 7.63 -1.69 -32.16
CA ALA A 17 8.13 -1.26 -30.87
C ALA A 17 7.05 -0.54 -30.06
N ALA A 18 6.26 0.34 -30.67
CA ALA A 18 5.15 1.03 -30.02
C ALA A 18 4.06 0.04 -29.56
N LEU A 19 3.75 -0.97 -30.37
CA LEU A 19 2.77 -2.01 -29.99
C LEU A 19 3.28 -2.87 -28.83
N VAL A 20 4.55 -3.21 -28.80
CA VAL A 20 5.16 -3.96 -27.69
C VAL A 20 5.12 -3.11 -26.40
N LEU A 21 5.50 -1.83 -26.48
CA LEU A 21 5.43 -0.92 -25.33
C LEU A 21 4.00 -0.70 -24.84
N ALA A 22 3.05 -0.52 -25.76
CA ALA A 22 1.63 -0.40 -25.39
C ALA A 22 1.11 -1.69 -24.76
N GLY A 23 1.47 -2.86 -25.29
CA GLY A 23 1.11 -4.16 -24.72
C GLY A 23 1.72 -4.39 -23.35
N ALA A 24 2.98 -4.03 -23.15
CA ALA A 24 3.65 -4.10 -21.84
C ALA A 24 2.98 -3.15 -20.83
N ALA A 25 2.74 -1.91 -21.23
CA ALA A 25 2.04 -0.94 -20.39
C ALA A 25 0.62 -1.40 -20.04
N TRP A 26 -0.10 -1.98 -21.01
CA TRP A 26 -1.41 -2.56 -20.75
C TRP A 26 -1.33 -3.72 -19.75
N PHE A 27 -0.38 -4.65 -19.95
CA PHE A 27 -0.19 -5.79 -19.06
C PHE A 27 0.14 -5.34 -17.63
N GLU A 28 1.09 -4.43 -17.45
CA GLU A 28 1.46 -3.92 -16.12
C GLU A 28 0.33 -3.16 -15.43
N ASN A 29 -0.52 -2.47 -16.19
CA ASN A 29 -1.62 -1.71 -15.61
C ASN A 29 -2.89 -2.54 -15.37
N PHE A 30 -3.09 -3.68 -16.03
CA PHE A 30 -4.35 -4.42 -15.98
C PHE A 30 -4.24 -5.85 -15.44
N THR A 31 -3.04 -6.30 -15.05
CA THR A 31 -2.85 -7.60 -14.41
C THR A 31 -2.47 -7.45 -12.95
N LEU A 32 -3.11 -8.27 -12.10
CA LEU A 32 -2.68 -8.42 -10.71
C LEU A 32 -1.50 -9.39 -10.64
N SER A 33 -0.51 -9.03 -9.87
CA SER A 33 0.59 -9.90 -9.49
C SER A 33 0.89 -9.78 -8.01
N THR A 34 1.47 -10.82 -7.42
CA THR A 34 1.94 -10.80 -6.05
C THR A 34 3.45 -10.62 -6.04
N SER A 35 3.94 -9.71 -5.20
CA SER A 35 5.36 -9.56 -4.90
C SER A 35 5.61 -10.02 -3.47
N THR A 36 6.59 -10.90 -3.26
CA THR A 36 6.94 -11.38 -1.94
C THR A 36 8.27 -10.78 -1.51
N MET A 37 8.29 -10.20 -0.33
CA MET A 37 9.48 -9.60 0.28
C MET A 37 9.69 -10.20 1.65
N THR A 38 10.94 -10.43 2.03
CA THR A 38 11.30 -10.91 3.37
C THR A 38 12.11 -9.84 4.10
N ALA A 39 11.52 -9.30 5.16
CA ALA A 39 12.20 -8.38 6.06
C ALA A 39 12.74 -9.12 7.28
N ALA A 40 14.04 -9.04 7.51
CA ALA A 40 14.67 -9.51 8.73
C ALA A 40 14.92 -8.35 9.67
N CYS A 41 14.46 -8.46 10.91
CA CYS A 41 14.68 -7.44 11.94
C CYS A 41 15.04 -8.14 13.26
N ALA A 42 16.22 -7.85 13.78
CA ALA A 42 16.71 -8.45 15.02
C ALA A 42 15.87 -8.08 16.26
N ALA A 43 15.13 -6.97 16.20
CA ALA A 43 14.25 -6.53 17.28
C ALA A 43 12.88 -7.27 17.27
N LEU A 44 12.56 -8.03 16.22
CA LEU A 44 11.32 -8.80 16.16
C LEU A 44 11.37 -9.96 17.16
N PRO A 45 10.41 -10.09 18.10
CA PRO A 45 10.37 -11.24 18.99
C PRO A 45 10.27 -12.56 18.21
N GLU A 46 11.03 -13.58 18.62
CA GLU A 46 11.15 -14.87 17.95
C GLU A 46 9.78 -15.52 17.66
N ALA A 47 8.83 -15.36 18.56
CA ALA A 47 7.46 -15.87 18.38
C ALA A 47 6.77 -15.32 17.11
N PHE A 48 7.20 -14.18 16.61
CA PHE A 48 6.68 -13.57 15.38
C PHE A 48 7.54 -13.88 14.14
N SER A 49 8.58 -14.70 14.28
CA SER A 49 9.33 -15.17 13.12
C SER A 49 8.40 -15.88 12.14
N GLY A 50 8.53 -15.52 10.87
CA GLY A 50 7.66 -16.04 9.81
C GLY A 50 6.26 -15.40 9.74
N LEU A 51 6.00 -14.30 10.47
CA LEU A 51 4.74 -13.55 10.34
C LEU A 51 4.50 -13.15 8.88
N ARG A 52 3.36 -13.54 8.34
CA ARG A 52 2.95 -13.25 6.97
C ARG A 52 1.94 -12.12 6.94
N ILE A 53 2.30 -11.05 6.28
CA ILE A 53 1.46 -9.87 6.11
C ILE A 53 1.15 -9.73 4.63
N VAL A 54 -0.13 -9.69 4.27
CA VAL A 54 -0.54 -9.26 2.93
C VAL A 54 -0.88 -7.79 3.00
N GLN A 55 -0.20 -6.99 2.18
CA GLN A 55 -0.51 -5.58 2.02
C GLN A 55 -1.30 -5.37 0.73
N ILE A 56 -2.38 -4.60 0.83
CA ILE A 56 -3.15 -4.07 -0.29
C ILE A 56 -3.18 -2.55 -0.11
N SER A 57 -2.79 -1.82 -1.14
CA SER A 57 -2.75 -0.36 -1.14
C SER A 57 -3.18 0.19 -2.49
N ASP A 58 -3.63 1.43 -2.51
CA ASP A 58 -3.86 2.20 -3.74
C ASP A 58 -4.78 1.46 -4.72
N LEU A 59 -5.87 0.87 -4.20
CA LEU A 59 -6.83 0.12 -5.00
C LEU A 59 -7.68 1.02 -5.89
N HIS A 60 -8.00 2.24 -5.41
CA HIS A 60 -8.81 3.26 -6.12
C HIS A 60 -10.10 2.69 -6.71
N GLY A 61 -10.78 1.83 -5.93
CA GLY A 61 -12.01 1.18 -6.36
C GLY A 61 -11.89 0.28 -7.58
N ARG A 62 -10.69 -0.16 -7.91
CA ARG A 62 -10.44 -0.99 -9.09
C ARG A 62 -11.09 -2.35 -8.96
N ARG A 63 -11.89 -2.70 -9.94
CA ARG A 63 -12.48 -4.04 -10.08
C ARG A 63 -11.60 -4.92 -10.97
N PHE A 64 -11.32 -6.12 -10.50
CA PHE A 64 -10.65 -7.15 -11.30
C PHE A 64 -11.66 -8.20 -11.80
N ASP A 65 -12.75 -8.37 -11.07
CA ASP A 65 -13.92 -9.16 -11.42
C ASP A 65 -15.15 -8.72 -10.59
N ALA A 66 -16.31 -9.33 -10.83
CA ALA A 66 -17.59 -8.89 -10.23
C ALA A 66 -17.63 -8.93 -8.69
N GLU A 67 -16.89 -9.85 -8.06
CA GLU A 67 -16.91 -10.10 -6.61
C GLU A 67 -15.50 -10.08 -5.98
N SER A 68 -14.53 -9.49 -6.68
CA SER A 68 -13.11 -9.45 -6.26
C SER A 68 -12.48 -10.84 -6.00
N ARG A 69 -13.05 -11.89 -6.59
CA ARG A 69 -12.63 -13.30 -6.36
C ARG A 69 -11.17 -13.53 -6.72
N TYR A 70 -10.73 -12.93 -7.82
CA TYR A 70 -9.35 -13.08 -8.26
C TYR A 70 -8.35 -12.48 -7.25
N LEU A 71 -8.64 -11.28 -6.75
CA LEU A 71 -7.83 -10.65 -5.72
C LEU A 71 -7.86 -11.47 -4.42
N LEU A 72 -9.05 -11.88 -3.97
CA LEU A 72 -9.22 -12.70 -2.76
C LEU A 72 -8.48 -14.04 -2.87
N GLU A 73 -8.48 -14.67 -4.03
CA GLU A 73 -7.75 -15.93 -4.25
C GLU A 73 -6.23 -15.71 -4.17
N LEU A 74 -5.71 -14.62 -4.74
CA LEU A 74 -4.30 -14.27 -4.61
C LEU A 74 -3.90 -14.05 -3.14
N VAL A 75 -4.75 -13.36 -2.36
CA VAL A 75 -4.55 -13.15 -0.92
C VAL A 75 -4.57 -14.49 -0.17
N ARG A 76 -5.58 -15.34 -0.44
CA ARG A 76 -5.74 -16.65 0.19
C ARG A 76 -4.51 -17.54 -0.02
N LEU A 77 -3.95 -17.54 -1.22
CA LEU A 77 -2.74 -18.31 -1.55
C LEU A 77 -1.50 -17.89 -0.75
N GLN A 78 -1.46 -16.65 -0.25
CA GLN A 78 -0.37 -16.20 0.61
C GLN A 78 -0.51 -16.69 2.06
N SER A 79 -1.68 -17.20 2.46
CA SER A 79 -1.96 -17.65 3.85
C SER A 79 -1.56 -16.58 4.88
N PRO A 80 -2.14 -15.38 4.84
CA PRO A 80 -1.73 -14.28 5.71
C PRO A 80 -2.09 -14.53 7.18
N ASP A 81 -1.22 -14.09 8.09
CA ASP A 81 -1.54 -13.97 9.52
C ASP A 81 -2.29 -12.65 9.82
N LEU A 82 -2.09 -11.64 8.98
CA LEU A 82 -2.84 -10.38 8.97
C LEU A 82 -2.85 -9.75 7.58
N ILE A 83 -3.85 -8.90 7.34
CA ILE A 83 -3.98 -8.11 6.12
C ILE A 83 -3.90 -6.62 6.50
N ALA A 84 -3.08 -5.86 5.77
CA ALA A 84 -2.90 -4.44 5.93
C ALA A 84 -3.43 -3.69 4.69
N LEU A 85 -4.46 -2.88 4.89
CA LEU A 85 -4.98 -1.95 3.89
C LEU A 85 -4.35 -0.59 4.16
N THR A 86 -3.40 -0.18 3.32
CA THR A 86 -2.58 1.02 3.57
C THR A 86 -3.01 2.24 2.77
N GLY A 87 -4.33 2.46 2.71
CA GLY A 87 -4.94 3.67 2.16
C GLY A 87 -5.25 3.61 0.67
N ASP A 88 -5.92 4.65 0.21
CA ASP A 88 -6.39 4.84 -1.15
C ASP A 88 -7.19 3.63 -1.68
N LEU A 89 -8.05 3.09 -0.80
CA LEU A 89 -8.96 2.00 -1.13
C LEU A 89 -10.03 2.47 -2.12
N ALA A 90 -10.47 3.72 -1.98
CA ALA A 90 -11.49 4.34 -2.80
C ALA A 90 -11.13 5.79 -3.15
N ASP A 91 -11.63 6.24 -4.29
CA ASP A 91 -11.58 7.61 -4.77
C ASP A 91 -12.96 8.14 -5.13
N GLU A 92 -13.04 9.36 -5.65
CA GLU A 92 -14.29 10.02 -6.02
C GLU A 92 -15.08 9.29 -7.13
N PHE A 93 -14.41 8.47 -7.94
CA PHE A 93 -15.00 7.72 -9.05
C PHE A 93 -15.36 6.28 -8.68
N THR A 94 -15.01 5.85 -7.48
CA THR A 94 -15.22 4.47 -7.03
C THR A 94 -16.69 4.13 -6.93
N ASP A 95 -17.08 3.01 -7.52
CA ASP A 95 -18.36 2.35 -7.25
C ASP A 95 -18.27 1.54 -5.96
N PHE A 96 -18.82 2.06 -4.89
CA PHE A 96 -18.73 1.47 -3.56
C PHE A 96 -19.41 0.10 -3.43
N SER A 97 -20.26 -0.29 -4.40
CA SER A 97 -20.90 -1.61 -4.36
C SER A 97 -19.93 -2.79 -4.44
N MET A 98 -18.68 -2.53 -4.87
CA MET A 98 -17.63 -3.54 -4.93
C MET A 98 -16.95 -3.79 -3.57
N LEU A 99 -17.04 -2.85 -2.64
CA LEU A 99 -16.29 -2.91 -1.40
C LEU A 99 -16.80 -3.99 -0.42
N PRO A 100 -18.12 -4.12 -0.15
CA PRO A 100 -18.59 -5.11 0.80
C PRO A 100 -18.10 -6.54 0.51
N PRO A 101 -18.26 -7.12 -0.70
CA PRO A 101 -17.79 -8.48 -0.96
C PRO A 101 -16.26 -8.62 -0.84
N LEU A 102 -15.50 -7.57 -1.18
CA LEU A 102 -14.05 -7.57 -0.99
C LEU A 102 -13.70 -7.57 0.50
N LEU A 103 -14.26 -6.66 1.28
CA LEU A 103 -13.95 -6.50 2.69
C LEU A 103 -14.34 -7.73 3.51
N ASP A 104 -15.53 -8.28 3.27
CA ASP A 104 -16.00 -9.53 3.87
C ASP A 104 -15.06 -10.70 3.54
N GLY A 105 -14.64 -10.79 2.27
CA GLY A 105 -13.69 -11.81 1.84
C GLY A 105 -12.33 -11.68 2.50
N LEU A 106 -11.80 -10.48 2.65
CA LEU A 106 -10.51 -10.23 3.32
C LEU A 106 -10.57 -10.58 4.80
N THR A 107 -11.60 -10.11 5.52
CA THR A 107 -11.76 -10.38 6.96
C THR A 107 -12.04 -11.85 7.26
N ALA A 108 -12.63 -12.60 6.32
CA ALA A 108 -12.77 -14.05 6.42
C ALA A 108 -11.43 -14.79 6.28
N LEU A 109 -10.42 -14.20 5.62
CA LEU A 109 -9.10 -14.81 5.43
C LEU A 109 -8.17 -14.55 6.61
N ALA A 110 -8.13 -13.32 7.13
CA ALA A 110 -7.27 -12.96 8.27
C ALA A 110 -7.73 -11.64 8.92
N PRO A 111 -7.31 -11.35 10.17
CA PRO A 111 -7.51 -10.03 10.77
C PRO A 111 -7.03 -8.92 9.84
N THR A 112 -7.92 -8.00 9.53
CA THR A 112 -7.69 -6.94 8.53
C THR A 112 -7.65 -5.58 9.21
N PHE A 113 -6.60 -4.82 8.94
CA PHE A 113 -6.35 -3.49 9.48
C PHE A 113 -6.28 -2.46 8.38
N TYR A 114 -6.73 -1.25 8.67
CA TYR A 114 -6.82 -0.18 7.67
C TYR A 114 -6.31 1.14 8.24
N VAL A 115 -5.63 1.90 7.39
CA VAL A 115 -5.33 3.33 7.56
C VAL A 115 -5.79 4.09 6.32
N THR A 116 -6.14 5.36 6.45
CA THR A 116 -6.54 6.20 5.33
C THR A 116 -5.35 6.60 4.47
N GLY A 117 -5.59 6.75 3.16
CA GLY A 117 -4.71 7.49 2.26
C GLY A 117 -5.26 8.89 1.97
N ASN A 118 -4.64 9.58 1.03
CA ASN A 118 -5.04 10.95 0.71
C ASN A 118 -6.37 11.02 -0.05
N HIS A 119 -6.70 10.02 -0.85
CA HIS A 119 -7.95 10.00 -1.62
C HIS A 119 -9.17 9.86 -0.73
N GLU A 120 -9.12 9.16 0.39
CA GLU A 120 -10.23 9.12 1.35
C GLU A 120 -10.60 10.50 1.88
N TRP A 121 -9.62 11.39 2.03
CA TRP A 121 -9.87 12.75 2.54
C TRP A 121 -10.35 13.74 1.47
N VAL A 122 -10.20 13.39 0.19
CA VAL A 122 -10.81 14.14 -0.93
C VAL A 122 -12.27 13.76 -1.15
N LEU A 123 -12.69 12.56 -0.71
CA LEU A 123 -14.09 12.14 -0.79
C LEU A 123 -15.03 13.14 -0.10
N SER A 124 -16.23 13.28 -0.63
CA SER A 124 -17.29 13.98 0.11
C SER A 124 -17.48 13.32 1.48
N ARG A 125 -17.97 14.10 2.45
CA ARG A 125 -18.22 13.59 3.80
C ARG A 125 -19.08 12.34 3.77
N GLU A 126 -20.16 12.36 2.98
CA GLU A 126 -21.13 11.26 2.87
C GLU A 126 -20.44 9.99 2.34
N LYS A 127 -19.65 10.11 1.28
CA LYS A 127 -18.91 8.97 0.70
C LYS A 127 -17.88 8.42 1.69
N ARG A 128 -17.16 9.29 2.40
CA ARG A 128 -16.18 8.86 3.40
C ARG A 128 -16.83 8.17 4.58
N GLU A 129 -17.94 8.70 5.10
CA GLU A 129 -18.71 8.05 6.17
C GLU A 129 -19.27 6.70 5.71
N ALA A 130 -19.75 6.60 4.48
CA ALA A 130 -20.21 5.33 3.90
C ALA A 130 -19.06 4.31 3.81
N LEU A 131 -17.88 4.71 3.32
CA LEU A 131 -16.68 3.85 3.31
C LEU A 131 -16.34 3.33 4.71
N PHE A 132 -16.29 4.23 5.69
CA PHE A 132 -15.98 3.86 7.07
C PHE A 132 -17.02 2.92 7.67
N SER A 133 -18.29 3.13 7.36
CA SER A 133 -19.36 2.23 7.79
C SER A 133 -19.23 0.83 7.16
N MET A 134 -18.82 0.74 5.90
CA MET A 134 -18.57 -0.56 5.23
C MET A 134 -17.37 -1.29 5.84
N LEU A 135 -16.27 -0.57 6.13
CA LEU A 135 -15.11 -1.14 6.83
C LEU A 135 -15.48 -1.70 8.20
N ASP A 136 -16.23 -0.91 8.99
CA ASP A 136 -16.66 -1.30 10.34
C ASP A 136 -17.65 -2.50 10.28
N ALA A 137 -18.59 -2.50 9.34
CA ALA A 137 -19.55 -3.59 9.14
C ALA A 137 -18.86 -4.91 8.77
N ALA A 138 -17.81 -4.87 7.96
CA ALA A 138 -17.01 -6.04 7.60
C ALA A 138 -16.05 -6.48 8.72
N GLY A 139 -15.95 -5.75 9.82
CA GLY A 139 -15.02 -6.07 10.92
C GLY A 139 -13.57 -5.68 10.67
N VAL A 140 -13.30 -4.78 9.72
CA VAL A 140 -11.97 -4.20 9.50
C VAL A 140 -11.63 -3.26 10.65
N VAL A 141 -10.45 -3.41 11.22
CA VAL A 141 -9.96 -2.54 12.30
C VAL A 141 -9.32 -1.30 11.70
N ARG A 142 -9.99 -0.16 11.82
CA ARG A 142 -9.43 1.12 11.40
C ARG A 142 -8.49 1.67 12.48
N LEU A 143 -7.24 1.90 12.11
CA LEU A 143 -6.21 2.47 13.00
C LEU A 143 -6.12 3.99 12.77
N GLN A 144 -6.93 4.73 13.51
CA GLN A 144 -7.04 6.19 13.39
C GLN A 144 -6.07 6.88 14.35
N ASN A 145 -4.79 6.93 13.99
CA ASN A 145 -3.69 7.43 14.82
C ASN A 145 -3.65 6.73 16.20
N GLU A 146 -3.78 5.41 16.17
CA GLU A 146 -3.82 4.55 17.35
C GLU A 146 -3.05 3.24 17.12
N TYR A 147 -2.99 2.41 18.16
CA TYR A 147 -2.30 1.12 18.06
C TYR A 147 -3.08 -0.01 18.71
N ARG A 148 -2.76 -1.22 18.31
CA ARG A 148 -3.21 -2.49 18.91
C ARG A 148 -2.00 -3.34 19.27
N LEU A 149 -2.17 -4.26 20.22
CA LEU A 149 -1.18 -5.28 20.51
C LEU A 149 -1.52 -6.56 19.76
N LEU A 150 -0.59 -7.00 18.94
CA LEU A 150 -0.61 -8.35 18.41
C LEU A 150 0.10 -9.26 19.40
N LYS A 151 -0.57 -10.33 19.84
CA LYS A 151 -0.04 -11.27 20.83
C LYS A 151 0.16 -12.65 20.21
N LYS A 152 1.28 -13.28 20.53
CA LYS A 152 1.56 -14.68 20.16
C LYS A 152 2.27 -15.37 21.33
N GLY A 153 1.52 -16.20 22.06
CA GLY A 153 1.96 -16.72 23.35
C GLY A 153 2.20 -15.60 24.37
N GLN A 154 3.39 -15.53 24.93
CA GLN A 154 3.79 -14.47 25.89
C GLN A 154 4.39 -13.23 25.19
N ALA A 155 4.70 -13.34 23.91
CA ALA A 155 5.28 -12.25 23.15
C ALA A 155 4.19 -11.30 22.60
N SER A 156 4.54 -10.03 22.41
CA SER A 156 3.68 -9.06 21.76
C SER A 156 4.50 -8.09 20.91
N ILE A 157 3.89 -7.63 19.82
CA ILE A 157 4.36 -6.49 19.04
C ILE A 157 3.26 -5.43 18.97
N VAL A 158 3.65 -4.22 18.69
CA VAL A 158 2.72 -3.10 18.50
C VAL A 158 2.40 -2.99 17.01
N LEU A 159 1.14 -3.14 16.64
CA LEU A 159 0.62 -2.73 15.34
C LEU A 159 0.02 -1.34 15.51
N ALA A 160 0.63 -0.34 14.89
CA ALA A 160 0.17 1.03 14.91
C ALA A 160 -0.25 1.49 13.52
N GLY A 161 -1.12 2.46 13.45
CA GLY A 161 -1.53 3.06 12.18
C GLY A 161 -1.77 4.54 12.34
N VAL A 162 -1.44 5.28 11.29
CA VAL A 162 -1.71 6.72 11.20
C VAL A 162 -2.57 7.01 9.99
N ASP A 163 -3.51 7.93 10.15
CA ASP A 163 -4.27 8.51 9.05
C ASP A 163 -3.38 9.43 8.22
N ASP A 164 -3.73 9.60 6.94
CA ASP A 164 -3.02 10.50 6.04
C ASP A 164 -3.01 11.95 6.59
N PRO A 165 -1.92 12.71 6.37
CA PRO A 165 -1.82 14.11 6.79
C PRO A 165 -2.95 15.03 6.28
N ASN A 166 -3.64 14.66 5.18
CA ASN A 166 -4.81 15.39 4.68
C ASN A 166 -6.06 15.21 5.56
N GLY A 167 -5.97 14.39 6.62
CA GLY A 167 -7.04 14.18 7.57
C GLY A 167 -7.37 15.40 8.44
N PRO A 168 -8.17 15.22 9.51
CA PRO A 168 -8.53 16.32 10.39
C PRO A 168 -7.31 17.06 10.95
N TYR A 169 -7.39 18.37 11.00
CA TYR A 169 -6.27 19.22 11.48
C TYR A 169 -5.84 18.91 12.92
N ASP A 170 -6.78 18.46 13.77
CA ASP A 170 -6.57 18.12 15.17
C ASP A 170 -6.21 16.64 15.40
N GLN A 171 -5.96 15.88 14.33
CA GLN A 171 -5.53 14.49 14.46
C GLN A 171 -4.21 14.37 15.22
N LYS A 172 -4.05 13.25 15.91
CA LYS A 172 -2.82 12.95 16.64
C LYS A 172 -1.63 12.85 15.66
N ARG A 173 -0.56 13.56 15.96
CA ARG A 173 0.65 13.55 15.13
C ARG A 173 1.42 12.23 15.29
N PRO A 174 2.12 11.75 14.24
CA PRO A 174 2.94 10.55 14.30
C PRO A 174 3.87 10.48 15.51
N ALA A 175 4.59 11.55 15.80
CA ALA A 175 5.51 11.63 16.95
C ALA A 175 4.80 11.50 18.31
N GLN A 176 3.54 11.92 18.41
CA GLN A 176 2.75 11.76 19.64
C GLN A 176 2.37 10.28 19.82
N LEU A 177 1.91 9.62 18.77
CA LEU A 177 1.56 8.20 18.80
C LEU A 177 2.78 7.35 19.18
N VAL A 178 3.94 7.56 18.53
CA VAL A 178 5.16 6.81 18.85
C VAL A 178 5.59 7.05 20.29
N ARG A 179 5.49 8.29 20.78
CA ARG A 179 5.80 8.61 22.19
C ARG A 179 4.88 7.87 23.16
N GLU A 180 3.57 7.87 22.92
CA GLU A 180 2.59 7.14 23.73
C GLU A 180 2.90 5.63 23.75
N ILE A 181 3.22 5.05 22.60
CA ILE A 181 3.63 3.65 22.51
C ILE A 181 4.87 3.41 23.39
N ARG A 182 5.92 4.21 23.23
CA ARG A 182 7.16 4.04 23.99
C ARG A 182 6.96 4.21 25.50
N GLN A 183 6.10 5.14 25.92
CA GLN A 183 5.76 5.33 27.33
C GLN A 183 4.95 4.16 27.92
N SER A 184 4.03 3.59 27.15
CA SER A 184 3.13 2.53 27.63
C SER A 184 3.69 1.11 27.45
N ARG A 185 4.60 0.88 26.50
CA ARG A 185 5.09 -0.46 26.11
C ARG A 185 6.59 -0.64 26.25
N GLY A 186 7.30 0.42 26.62
CA GLY A 186 8.75 0.42 26.74
C GLY A 186 9.45 0.91 25.47
N ARG A 187 10.70 1.34 25.64
CA ARG A 187 11.50 1.90 24.54
C ARG A 187 11.82 0.88 23.45
N ASP A 188 11.94 -0.39 23.82
CA ASP A 188 12.34 -1.48 22.93
C ASP A 188 11.15 -2.22 22.32
N ALA A 189 9.91 -1.72 22.52
CA ALA A 189 8.74 -2.33 21.91
C ALA A 189 8.86 -2.32 20.39
N TYR A 190 8.69 -3.48 19.77
CA TYR A 190 8.66 -3.60 18.31
C TYR A 190 7.40 -2.93 17.77
N ILE A 191 7.57 -1.98 16.85
CA ILE A 191 6.47 -1.26 16.20
C ILE A 191 6.44 -1.64 14.73
N LEU A 192 5.31 -2.25 14.33
CA LEU A 192 4.87 -2.39 12.94
C LEU A 192 3.89 -1.26 12.68
N MET A 193 4.27 -0.32 11.82
CA MET A 193 3.49 0.87 11.48
C MET A 193 2.79 0.69 10.15
N LEU A 194 1.53 1.02 10.07
CA LEU A 194 0.80 1.25 8.82
C LEU A 194 0.72 2.76 8.59
N SER A 195 1.20 3.20 7.44
CA SER A 195 1.14 4.58 6.98
C SER A 195 0.86 4.55 5.48
N HIS A 196 0.14 5.54 4.95
CA HIS A 196 -0.07 5.59 3.52
C HIS A 196 1.16 6.18 2.80
N ARG A 197 1.71 7.26 3.33
CA ARG A 197 2.79 8.03 2.68
C ARG A 197 4.14 7.32 2.70
N ASN A 198 4.70 7.07 1.52
CA ASN A 198 6.03 6.47 1.37
C ASN A 198 7.16 7.49 1.50
N ASP A 199 6.90 8.77 1.28
CA ASP A 199 7.83 9.88 1.48
C ASP A 199 8.11 10.21 2.95
N GLU A 200 7.39 9.58 3.88
CA GLU A 200 7.61 9.71 5.33
C GLU A 200 8.52 8.61 5.93
N LEU A 201 9.14 7.75 5.11
CA LEU A 201 9.95 6.64 5.63
C LEU A 201 11.11 7.10 6.52
N ASP A 202 11.77 8.20 6.16
CA ASP A 202 12.85 8.78 6.99
C ASP A 202 12.32 9.30 8.33
N LEU A 203 11.11 9.84 8.36
CA LEU A 203 10.47 10.26 9.60
C LEU A 203 10.29 9.07 10.55
N TRP A 204 9.81 7.95 10.06
CA TRP A 204 9.61 6.72 10.84
C TRP A 204 10.93 6.13 11.33
N ALA A 205 11.95 6.09 10.48
CA ALA A 205 13.30 5.65 10.85
C ALA A 205 13.89 6.51 11.98
N ASN A 206 13.77 7.83 11.88
CA ASN A 206 14.22 8.78 12.90
C ASN A 206 13.47 8.64 14.24
N MET A 207 12.22 8.15 14.21
CA MET A 207 11.46 7.84 15.43
C MET A 207 11.75 6.44 15.98
N GLY A 208 12.63 5.68 15.35
CA GLY A 208 12.99 4.32 15.76
C GLY A 208 11.86 3.29 15.54
N VAL A 209 11.00 3.50 14.55
CA VAL A 209 10.02 2.51 14.13
C VAL A 209 10.73 1.40 13.35
N GLN A 210 10.49 0.13 13.71
CA GLN A 210 11.25 -0.98 13.15
C GLN A 210 10.77 -1.43 11.77
N THR A 211 9.47 -1.37 11.53
CA THR A 211 8.89 -1.75 10.22
C THR A 211 7.73 -0.84 9.89
N VAL A 212 7.70 -0.37 8.66
CA VAL A 212 6.61 0.47 8.13
C VAL A 212 6.10 -0.15 6.83
N LEU A 213 4.78 -0.22 6.68
CA LEU A 213 4.12 -0.58 5.43
C LEU A 213 3.48 0.68 4.85
N CYS A 214 3.90 1.05 3.63
CA CYS A 214 3.42 2.25 2.94
C CYS A 214 2.87 1.91 1.56
N GLY A 215 1.94 2.75 1.09
CA GLY A 215 1.42 2.80 -0.27
C GLY A 215 1.88 4.06 -1.00
N HIS A 216 0.92 4.77 -1.63
CA HIS A 216 1.02 6.11 -2.23
C HIS A 216 1.95 6.23 -3.45
N GLY A 217 3.08 5.55 -3.45
CA GLY A 217 4.08 5.68 -4.51
C GLY A 217 3.71 5.03 -5.83
N HIS A 218 2.67 4.17 -5.87
CA HIS A 218 2.21 3.40 -7.04
C HIS A 218 3.32 2.65 -7.80
N GLY A 219 4.47 2.45 -7.15
CA GLY A 219 5.67 1.97 -7.82
C GLY A 219 6.32 2.98 -8.77
N GLY A 220 5.83 4.23 -8.79
CA GLY A 220 6.13 5.32 -9.72
C GLY A 220 5.04 5.49 -10.78
N VAL A 221 4.68 6.75 -11.06
CA VAL A 221 3.64 7.12 -12.05
C VAL A 221 4.07 6.76 -13.47
N VAL A 222 5.35 6.94 -13.79
CA VAL A 222 5.95 6.51 -15.05
C VAL A 222 7.12 5.59 -14.76
N ARG A 223 7.01 4.34 -15.21
CA ARG A 223 8.07 3.34 -15.12
C ARG A 223 8.58 2.97 -16.51
N LEU A 224 9.87 2.85 -16.63
CA LEU A 224 10.50 2.34 -17.85
C LEU A 224 11.12 0.96 -17.58
N PRO A 225 11.02 0.04 -18.53
CA PRO A 225 11.71 -1.24 -18.43
C PRO A 225 13.20 -1.04 -18.14
N PHE A 226 13.76 -1.81 -17.22
CA PHE A 226 15.16 -1.78 -16.79
C PHE A 226 15.64 -0.51 -16.08
N VAL A 227 14.89 0.59 -16.13
CA VAL A 227 15.22 1.86 -15.47
C VAL A 227 14.50 2.00 -14.12
N GLY A 228 13.26 1.48 -14.05
CA GLY A 228 12.40 1.67 -12.88
C GLY A 228 11.54 2.93 -13.00
N ALA A 229 11.16 3.50 -11.86
CA ALA A 229 10.35 4.71 -11.82
C ALA A 229 11.17 5.93 -12.27
N VAL A 230 10.61 6.69 -13.20
CA VAL A 230 11.18 7.94 -13.71
C VAL A 230 10.48 9.15 -13.11
N PHE A 231 9.16 9.04 -12.86
CA PHE A 231 8.36 10.06 -12.17
C PHE A 231 7.64 9.43 -10.98
N GLY A 232 7.67 10.12 -9.85
CA GLY A 232 6.91 9.82 -8.65
C GLY A 232 5.55 10.52 -8.61
N THR A 233 4.78 10.25 -7.56
CA THR A 233 3.45 10.83 -7.32
C THR A 233 3.51 12.33 -7.02
N HIS A 234 4.64 12.85 -6.59
CA HIS A 234 4.90 14.28 -6.36
C HIS A 234 5.49 14.99 -7.58
N LEU A 235 5.47 14.37 -8.77
CA LEU A 235 6.10 14.84 -10.01
C LEU A 235 7.63 14.97 -9.89
N ASP A 236 8.23 14.33 -8.92
CA ASP A 236 9.66 14.24 -8.73
C ASP A 236 10.28 13.27 -9.73
N LEU A 237 11.48 13.63 -10.21
CA LEU A 237 12.26 12.80 -11.11
C LEU A 237 13.08 11.80 -10.28
N PHE A 238 13.00 10.51 -10.65
CA PHE A 238 13.72 9.42 -9.99
C PHE A 238 13.48 9.38 -8.48
N PRO A 239 12.22 9.17 -8.05
CA PRO A 239 11.86 9.17 -6.63
C PRO A 239 12.64 8.11 -5.84
N ASP A 240 13.05 8.45 -4.62
CA ASP A 240 13.86 7.59 -3.75
C ASP A 240 13.09 6.33 -3.32
N TYR A 241 11.81 6.47 -3.01
CA TYR A 241 10.96 5.38 -2.54
C TYR A 241 9.82 5.11 -3.53
N THR A 242 9.85 3.98 -4.21
CA THR A 242 8.83 3.63 -5.22
C THR A 242 8.11 2.33 -4.91
N ALA A 243 8.82 1.23 -4.95
CA ALA A 243 8.32 -0.09 -4.61
C ALA A 243 9.47 -0.97 -4.16
N GLY A 244 9.25 -1.81 -3.16
CA GLY A 244 10.26 -2.73 -2.67
C GLY A 244 10.51 -2.64 -1.17
N LEU A 245 11.58 -3.27 -0.72
CA LEU A 245 12.04 -3.25 0.66
C LEU A 245 13.23 -2.29 0.77
N TYR A 246 13.09 -1.27 1.61
CA TYR A 246 14.13 -0.30 1.96
C TYR A 246 14.63 -0.55 3.38
N ARG A 247 15.95 -0.28 3.62
CA ARG A 247 16.62 -0.51 4.91
C ARG A 247 17.56 0.63 5.24
#